data_3e110faad10bc3d8166372a5211e6847
#
_entry.id   3e110faad10bc3d8166372a5211e6847
#
_cell.length_a   1.000
_cell.length_b   1.000
_cell.length_c   1.000
_cell.angle_alpha   90.00
_cell.angle_beta   90.00
_cell.angle_gamma   90.00
#
_symmetry.space_group_name_H-M   'P 1'
#
loop_
_entity.id
_entity.type
_entity.pdbx_description
1 polymer ?
#
loop_
_entity_poly.entity_id
_entity_poly.type
_entity_poly.pdbx_seq_one_letter_code
_entity_poly.pdbx_strand_id
1 'polypeptide(L)'
;NGEQLGIMSADAANRIADERNLDLVKISPQAKPPVCKLMDYSKYKFEKSKKEKEAKKNQKQNELKKIWLSMTIDTHDLETKARAAAKFCTAGNKVEVSIRMKGRQQAHARLGVEVMRDFYNIIEDVCVIDKAPTMEGRNILMILAPKPVTKK
;
A
#
# COMPACT_ATOMS: atom_id res chain seq x y z
N ASN A 1 -36.89 2.27 2.77
CA ASN A 1 -37.65 1.12 3.30
C ASN A 1 -37.41 -0.20 2.52
N GLY A 2 -36.72 -0.20 1.38
CA GLY A 2 -36.40 -1.43 0.61
C GLY A 2 -37.60 -2.03 -0.15
N GLU A 3 -38.67 -1.28 -0.32
CA GLU A 3 -39.82 -1.68 -1.11
C GLU A 3 -39.50 -1.76 -2.59
N GLN A 4 -39.86 -2.85 -3.25
CA GLN A 4 -39.63 -3.05 -4.67
C GLN A 4 -40.87 -2.59 -5.45
N LEU A 5 -40.72 -1.54 -6.25
CA LEU A 5 -41.82 -0.91 -7.00
C LEU A 5 -42.11 -1.60 -8.35
N GLY A 6 -41.32 -2.59 -8.74
CA GLY A 6 -41.49 -3.31 -9.99
C GLY A 6 -40.92 -2.57 -11.21
N ILE A 7 -41.32 -3.04 -12.41
CA ILE A 7 -40.90 -2.48 -13.69
C ILE A 7 -41.93 -1.44 -14.12
N MET A 8 -41.46 -0.21 -14.39
CA MET A 8 -42.32 0.91 -14.80
C MET A 8 -41.59 1.82 -15.80
N SER A 9 -42.31 2.75 -16.39
CA SER A 9 -41.71 3.76 -17.26
C SER A 9 -40.90 4.77 -16.47
N ALA A 10 -39.93 5.43 -17.12
CA ALA A 10 -39.08 6.45 -16.48
C ALA A 10 -39.92 7.62 -15.92
N ASP A 11 -40.99 8.02 -16.65
CA ASP A 11 -41.85 9.11 -16.24
C ASP A 11 -42.68 8.75 -14.98
N ALA A 12 -43.14 7.51 -14.88
CA ALA A 12 -43.82 7.03 -13.69
C ALA A 12 -42.87 6.98 -12.47
N ALA A 13 -41.66 6.51 -12.69
CA ALA A 13 -40.64 6.47 -11.63
C ALA A 13 -40.24 7.86 -11.13
N ASN A 14 -40.11 8.84 -12.03
CA ASN A 14 -39.87 10.24 -11.67
C ASN A 14 -41.01 10.86 -10.86
N ARG A 15 -42.25 10.63 -11.23
CA ARG A 15 -43.41 11.12 -10.46
C ARG A 15 -43.40 10.60 -9.03
N ILE A 16 -43.13 9.31 -8.83
CA ILE A 16 -43.02 8.71 -7.50
C ILE A 16 -41.81 9.31 -6.72
N ALA A 17 -40.73 9.63 -7.40
CA ALA A 17 -39.60 10.31 -6.78
C ALA A 17 -40.00 11.70 -6.26
N ASP A 18 -40.66 12.50 -7.09
CA ASP A 18 -41.12 13.85 -6.77
C ASP A 18 -42.15 13.83 -5.62
N GLU A 19 -43.11 12.91 -5.64
CA GLU A 19 -44.09 12.73 -4.56
C GLU A 19 -43.45 12.42 -3.21
N ARG A 20 -42.36 11.69 -3.22
CA ARG A 20 -41.64 11.29 -2.01
C ARG A 20 -40.47 12.24 -1.65
N ASN A 21 -40.27 13.31 -2.40
CA ASN A 21 -39.11 14.24 -2.28
C ASN A 21 -37.77 13.49 -2.26
N LEU A 22 -37.62 12.53 -3.17
CA LEU A 22 -36.40 11.73 -3.33
C LEU A 22 -35.87 11.83 -4.76
N ASP A 23 -34.61 11.53 -4.93
CA ASP A 23 -33.95 11.47 -6.24
C ASP A 23 -34.09 10.07 -6.84
N LEU A 24 -34.36 9.99 -8.15
CA LEU A 24 -34.29 8.74 -8.91
C LEU A 24 -32.86 8.51 -9.39
N VAL A 25 -32.17 7.57 -8.75
CA VAL A 25 -30.76 7.29 -9.04
C VAL A 25 -30.61 5.95 -9.77
N LYS A 26 -29.99 6.00 -10.95
CA LYS A 26 -29.68 4.80 -11.72
C LYS A 26 -28.45 4.09 -11.14
N ILE A 27 -28.65 2.91 -10.55
CA ILE A 27 -27.57 2.13 -9.91
C ILE A 27 -26.89 1.22 -10.91
N SER A 28 -27.66 0.51 -11.75
CA SER A 28 -27.11 -0.39 -12.75
C SER A 28 -27.61 -0.03 -14.14
N PRO A 29 -26.84 0.82 -14.88
CA PRO A 29 -27.26 1.29 -16.20
C PRO A 29 -27.20 0.21 -17.28
N GLN A 30 -26.37 -0.82 -17.09
CA GLN A 30 -26.19 -1.89 -18.07
C GLN A 30 -27.19 -3.04 -17.95
N ALA A 31 -27.95 -3.09 -16.87
CA ALA A 31 -29.02 -4.07 -16.71
C ALA A 31 -30.16 -3.79 -17.68
N LYS A 32 -30.82 -4.82 -18.16
CA LYS A 32 -32.00 -4.74 -19.04
C LYS A 32 -33.19 -5.40 -18.35
N PRO A 33 -34.14 -4.63 -17.80
CA PRO A 33 -34.22 -3.15 -17.71
C PRO A 33 -33.21 -2.55 -16.73
N PRO A 34 -32.85 -1.25 -16.88
CA PRO A 34 -31.93 -0.59 -15.98
C PRO A 34 -32.51 -0.49 -14.57
N VAL A 35 -31.67 -0.75 -13.55
CA VAL A 35 -32.08 -0.71 -12.15
C VAL A 35 -31.90 0.69 -11.58
N CYS A 36 -32.98 1.26 -11.08
CA CYS A 36 -33.01 2.56 -10.43
C CYS A 36 -33.43 2.41 -8.97
N LYS A 37 -33.01 3.35 -8.13
CA LYS A 37 -33.39 3.41 -6.71
C LYS A 37 -33.80 4.83 -6.33
N LEU A 38 -34.85 4.95 -5.55
CA LEU A 38 -35.27 6.21 -4.92
C LEU A 38 -34.47 6.43 -3.66
N MET A 39 -33.72 7.53 -3.58
CA MET A 39 -32.92 7.91 -2.41
C MET A 39 -32.61 9.39 -2.42
N ASP A 40 -32.22 9.93 -1.27
CA ASP A 40 -31.54 11.23 -1.20
C ASP A 40 -30.12 11.07 -1.70
N TYR A 41 -29.84 11.58 -2.90
CA TYR A 41 -28.53 11.46 -3.55
C TYR A 41 -27.43 12.20 -2.80
N SER A 42 -27.74 13.35 -2.21
CA SER A 42 -26.78 14.14 -1.43
C SER A 42 -26.29 13.38 -0.20
N LYS A 43 -27.22 12.78 0.53
CA LYS A 43 -26.93 11.92 1.68
C LYS A 43 -26.13 10.68 1.26
N TYR A 44 -26.55 10.01 0.19
CA TYR A 44 -25.84 8.85 -0.35
C TYR A 44 -24.40 9.17 -0.73
N LYS A 45 -24.18 10.28 -1.44
CA LYS A 45 -22.85 10.75 -1.84
C LYS A 45 -21.96 11.05 -0.63
N PHE A 46 -22.53 11.67 0.39
CA PHE A 46 -21.81 11.95 1.64
C PHE A 46 -21.42 10.65 2.37
N GLU A 47 -22.36 9.72 2.55
CA GLU A 47 -22.09 8.44 3.20
C GLU A 47 -21.07 7.60 2.43
N LYS A 48 -21.17 7.58 1.10
CA LYS A 48 -20.20 6.91 0.23
C LYS A 48 -18.81 7.50 0.38
N SER A 49 -18.69 8.83 0.33
CA SER A 49 -17.40 9.54 0.53
C SER A 49 -16.82 9.27 1.92
N LYS A 50 -17.66 9.22 2.95
CA LYS A 50 -17.26 8.88 4.32
C LYS A 50 -16.71 7.44 4.40
N LYS A 51 -17.42 6.47 3.84
CA LYS A 51 -16.97 5.07 3.79
C LYS A 51 -15.66 4.90 3.01
N GLU A 52 -15.51 5.60 1.88
CA GLU A 52 -14.28 5.57 1.09
C GLU A 52 -13.09 6.17 1.87
N LYS A 53 -13.31 7.27 2.60
CA LYS A 53 -12.28 7.88 3.46
C LYS A 53 -11.90 6.94 4.62
N GLU A 54 -12.87 6.29 5.25
CA GLU A 54 -12.63 5.30 6.30
C GLU A 54 -11.91 4.07 5.77
N ALA A 55 -12.33 3.56 4.60
CA ALA A 55 -11.65 2.44 3.94
C ALA A 55 -10.19 2.78 3.60
N LYS A 56 -9.93 3.98 3.06
CA LYS A 56 -8.56 4.47 2.81
C LYS A 56 -7.73 4.60 4.09
N LYS A 57 -8.32 5.08 5.20
CA LYS A 57 -7.62 5.15 6.50
C LYS A 57 -7.27 3.77 7.04
N ASN A 58 -8.16 2.81 6.87
CA ASN A 58 -7.98 1.45 7.36
C ASN A 58 -7.12 0.58 6.42
N GLN A 59 -6.90 1.05 5.19
CA GLN A 59 -6.01 0.38 4.25
C GLN A 59 -4.58 0.56 4.73
N LYS A 60 -3.97 -0.52 5.21
CA LYS A 60 -2.57 -0.55 5.64
C LYS A 60 -1.69 -0.21 4.43
N GLN A 61 -1.20 1.02 4.36
CA GLN A 61 -0.26 1.42 3.33
C GLN A 61 1.11 0.81 3.66
N ASN A 62 1.55 -0.13 2.84
CA ASN A 62 2.91 -0.63 2.90
C ASN A 62 3.83 0.46 2.34
N GLU A 63 4.48 1.19 3.23
CA GLU A 63 5.43 2.23 2.86
C GLU A 63 6.80 1.63 2.55
N LEU A 64 7.53 2.25 1.64
CA LEU A 64 8.94 1.95 1.39
C LEU A 64 9.80 2.81 2.33
N LYS A 65 10.32 2.19 3.38
CA LYS A 65 11.24 2.86 4.33
C LYS A 65 12.67 2.77 3.81
N LYS A 66 13.42 3.88 3.89
CA LYS A 66 14.80 3.95 3.41
C LYS A 66 15.79 3.91 4.56
N ILE A 67 16.81 3.07 4.44
CA ILE A 67 17.93 2.98 5.37
C ILE A 67 19.23 3.17 4.60
N TRP A 68 20.05 4.09 5.09
CA TRP A 68 21.36 4.40 4.51
C TRP A 68 22.45 3.73 5.34
N LEU A 69 23.33 2.99 4.64
CA LEU A 69 24.54 2.38 5.21
C LEU A 69 25.78 3.06 4.62
N SER A 70 26.88 2.98 5.35
CA SER A 70 28.22 3.32 4.84
C SER A 70 28.97 2.04 4.49
N MET A 71 29.92 2.12 3.54
CA MET A 71 30.83 1.00 3.26
C MET A 71 31.77 0.71 4.44
N THR A 72 32.01 1.71 5.28
CA THR A 72 32.90 1.63 6.47
C THR A 72 32.10 1.67 7.76
N ILE A 73 30.88 1.12 7.74
CA ILE A 73 30.01 1.07 8.93
C ILE A 73 30.61 0.12 9.96
N ASP A 74 30.57 0.51 11.23
CA ASP A 74 30.97 -0.41 12.31
C ASP A 74 29.84 -1.41 12.63
N THR A 75 30.21 -2.48 13.32
CA THR A 75 29.32 -3.60 13.64
C THR A 75 28.13 -3.13 14.49
N HIS A 76 28.35 -2.25 15.46
CA HIS A 76 27.32 -1.78 16.38
C HIS A 76 26.25 -0.93 15.65
N ASP A 77 26.69 -0.02 14.75
CA ASP A 77 25.75 0.81 13.96
C ASP A 77 25.02 -0.06 12.92
N LEU A 78 25.70 -1.06 12.33
CA LEU A 78 25.09 -2.03 11.44
C LEU A 78 23.94 -2.78 12.12
N GLU A 79 24.18 -3.33 13.33
CA GLU A 79 23.16 -4.01 14.11
C GLU A 79 22.01 -3.08 14.51
N THR A 80 22.31 -1.84 14.89
CA THR A 80 21.27 -0.87 15.28
C THR A 80 20.36 -0.55 14.11
N LYS A 81 20.91 -0.35 12.92
CA LYS A 81 20.12 -0.14 11.69
C LYS A 81 19.39 -1.38 11.24
N ALA A 82 19.98 -2.56 11.43
CA ALA A 82 19.31 -3.83 11.16
C ALA A 82 18.08 -4.03 12.07
N ARG A 83 18.19 -3.73 13.36
CA ARG A 83 17.04 -3.77 14.28
C ARG A 83 15.94 -2.77 13.88
N ALA A 84 16.29 -1.59 13.38
CA ALA A 84 15.33 -0.64 12.84
C ALA A 84 14.61 -1.18 11.60
N ALA A 85 15.36 -1.80 10.67
CA ALA A 85 14.80 -2.46 9.49
C ALA A 85 13.84 -3.59 9.87
N ALA A 86 14.23 -4.43 10.83
CA ALA A 86 13.39 -5.51 11.35
C ALA A 86 12.04 -4.99 11.88
N LYS A 87 12.04 -3.89 12.64
CA LYS A 87 10.81 -3.24 13.11
C LYS A 87 9.92 -2.78 11.95
N PHE A 88 10.51 -2.21 10.89
CA PHE A 88 9.75 -1.79 9.71
C PHE A 88 9.15 -2.98 8.96
N CYS A 89 9.91 -4.06 8.78
CA CYS A 89 9.41 -5.30 8.15
C CYS A 89 8.30 -5.94 9.00
N THR A 90 8.47 -6.03 10.32
CA THR A 90 7.42 -6.53 11.23
C THR A 90 6.14 -5.70 11.16
N ALA A 91 6.27 -4.38 10.96
CA ALA A 91 5.12 -3.51 10.73
C ALA A 91 4.47 -3.68 9.34
N GLY A 92 5.04 -4.50 8.45
CA GLY A 92 4.55 -4.81 7.11
C GLY A 92 5.05 -3.86 6.02
N ASN A 93 6.05 -3.03 6.31
CA ASN A 93 6.64 -2.11 5.34
C ASN A 93 7.78 -2.79 4.57
N LYS A 94 8.00 -2.36 3.32
CA LYS A 94 9.22 -2.70 2.59
C LYS A 94 10.35 -1.77 3.02
N VAL A 95 11.58 -2.28 2.99
CA VAL A 95 12.78 -1.52 3.38
C VAL A 95 13.77 -1.48 2.21
N GLU A 96 14.07 -0.29 1.74
CA GLU A 96 15.15 -0.02 0.79
C GLU A 96 16.42 0.26 1.57
N VAL A 97 17.41 -0.59 1.41
CA VAL A 97 18.73 -0.41 2.00
C VAL A 97 19.67 0.09 0.91
N SER A 98 20.34 1.21 1.15
CA SER A 98 21.22 1.80 0.15
C SER A 98 22.58 2.19 0.73
N ILE A 99 23.64 1.96 -0.05
CA ILE A 99 25.01 2.42 0.21
C ILE A 99 25.39 3.37 -0.91
N ARG A 100 25.73 4.61 -0.56
CA ARG A 100 26.27 5.58 -1.51
C ARG A 100 27.79 5.53 -1.52
N MET A 101 28.35 5.12 -2.65
CA MET A 101 29.79 5.07 -2.84
C MET A 101 30.35 6.42 -3.27
N LYS A 102 31.41 6.88 -2.63
CA LYS A 102 32.09 8.15 -2.94
C LYS A 102 33.47 7.88 -3.58
N GLY A 103 33.74 8.56 -4.69
CA GLY A 103 35.08 8.57 -5.32
C GLY A 103 35.66 7.16 -5.53
N ARG A 104 36.79 6.87 -4.92
CA ARG A 104 37.55 5.60 -5.05
C ARG A 104 36.77 4.36 -4.54
N GLN A 105 35.75 4.54 -3.72
CA GLN A 105 34.93 3.43 -3.21
C GLN A 105 34.20 2.65 -4.32
N GLN A 106 33.96 3.26 -5.47
CA GLN A 106 33.32 2.59 -6.61
C GLN A 106 34.15 1.42 -7.15
N ALA A 107 35.46 1.51 -7.08
CA ALA A 107 36.34 0.41 -7.47
C ALA A 107 36.25 -0.81 -6.53
N HIS A 108 35.70 -0.61 -5.32
CA HIS A 108 35.57 -1.62 -4.29
C HIS A 108 34.11 -1.95 -3.99
N ALA A 109 33.22 -1.88 -4.99
CA ALA A 109 31.78 -2.14 -4.84
C ALA A 109 31.46 -3.48 -4.19
N ARG A 110 32.33 -4.49 -4.33
CA ARG A 110 32.18 -5.81 -3.70
C ARG A 110 32.06 -5.71 -2.17
N LEU A 111 32.85 -4.85 -1.53
CA LEU A 111 32.78 -4.62 -0.09
C LEU A 111 31.41 -4.08 0.34
N GLY A 112 30.81 -3.21 -0.46
CA GLY A 112 29.46 -2.71 -0.19
C GLY A 112 28.39 -3.81 -0.30
N VAL A 113 28.56 -4.75 -1.21
CA VAL A 113 27.67 -5.91 -1.32
C VAL A 113 27.84 -6.85 -0.13
N GLU A 114 29.05 -7.04 0.37
CA GLU A 114 29.33 -7.82 1.58
C GLU A 114 28.67 -7.20 2.81
N VAL A 115 28.81 -5.88 3.01
CA VAL A 115 28.14 -5.15 4.09
C VAL A 115 26.61 -5.33 4.01
N MET A 116 26.03 -5.32 2.81
CA MET A 116 24.58 -5.57 2.66
C MET A 116 24.18 -7.00 2.99
N ARG A 117 25.03 -7.98 2.70
CA ARG A 117 24.80 -9.38 3.08
C ARG A 117 24.86 -9.56 4.60
N ASP A 118 25.86 -8.95 5.25
CA ASP A 118 25.99 -8.99 6.70
C ASP A 118 24.79 -8.33 7.37
N PHE A 119 24.35 -7.20 6.83
CA PHE A 119 23.13 -6.54 7.29
C PHE A 119 21.89 -7.46 7.16
N TYR A 120 21.74 -8.14 6.04
CA TYR A 120 20.62 -9.06 5.82
C TYR A 120 20.67 -10.28 6.75
N ASN A 121 21.85 -10.85 6.97
CA ASN A 121 22.04 -12.01 7.85
C ASN A 121 21.54 -11.74 9.29
N ILE A 122 21.62 -10.48 9.77
CA ILE A 122 21.14 -10.09 11.11
C ILE A 122 19.59 -10.14 11.18
N ILE A 123 18.89 -9.96 10.05
CA ILE A 123 17.42 -9.80 10.03
C ILE A 123 16.71 -10.80 9.12
N GLU A 124 17.42 -11.84 8.68
CA GLU A 124 16.86 -12.88 7.80
C GLU A 124 15.65 -13.61 8.38
N ASP A 125 15.50 -13.61 9.70
CA ASP A 125 14.37 -14.24 10.39
C ASP A 125 13.04 -13.53 10.12
N VAL A 126 13.06 -12.21 9.93
CA VAL A 126 11.85 -11.37 9.80
C VAL A 126 11.66 -10.78 8.40
N CYS A 127 12.70 -10.76 7.56
CA CYS A 127 12.70 -10.17 6.23
C CYS A 127 13.09 -11.20 5.17
N VAL A 128 12.65 -10.94 3.93
CA VAL A 128 13.10 -11.66 2.72
C VAL A 128 13.64 -10.64 1.73
N ILE A 129 14.61 -11.05 0.91
CA ILE A 129 15.15 -10.20 -0.16
C ILE A 129 14.13 -10.17 -1.30
N ASP A 130 13.55 -9.01 -1.56
CA ASP A 130 12.67 -8.75 -2.70
C ASP A 130 13.50 -8.37 -3.95
N LYS A 131 14.54 -7.55 -3.76
CA LYS A 131 15.55 -7.22 -4.78
C LYS A 131 16.94 -7.41 -4.19
N ALA A 132 17.74 -8.27 -4.80
CA ALA A 132 19.13 -8.51 -4.40
C ALA A 132 19.99 -7.25 -4.51
N PRO A 133 21.10 -7.15 -3.75
CA PRO A 133 22.01 -6.02 -3.86
C PRO A 133 22.44 -5.79 -5.31
N THR A 134 22.03 -4.66 -5.87
CA THR A 134 22.30 -4.29 -7.27
C THR A 134 22.93 -2.92 -7.32
N MET A 135 23.89 -2.78 -8.21
CA MET A 135 24.58 -1.51 -8.43
C MET A 135 23.74 -0.61 -9.35
N GLU A 136 23.35 0.54 -8.86
CA GLU A 136 22.63 1.57 -9.62
C GLU A 136 23.43 2.88 -9.60
N GLY A 137 24.22 3.07 -10.64
CA GLY A 137 25.12 4.22 -10.74
C GLY A 137 26.17 4.23 -9.62
N ARG A 138 26.08 5.20 -8.70
CA ARG A 138 26.98 5.34 -7.55
C ARG A 138 26.43 4.72 -6.25
N ASN A 139 25.29 4.08 -6.32
CA ASN A 139 24.63 3.48 -5.17
C ASN A 139 24.54 1.97 -5.33
N ILE A 140 24.60 1.25 -4.23
CA ILE A 140 24.19 -0.15 -4.16
C ILE A 140 22.84 -0.15 -3.46
N LEU A 141 21.86 -0.80 -4.06
CA LEU A 141 20.48 -0.86 -3.57
C LEU A 141 20.06 -2.30 -3.34
N MET A 142 19.40 -2.54 -2.22
CA MET A 142 18.74 -3.80 -1.88
C MET A 142 17.35 -3.49 -1.35
N ILE A 143 16.35 -4.26 -1.76
CA ILE A 143 14.99 -4.12 -1.23
C ILE A 143 14.65 -5.37 -0.42
N LEU A 144 14.19 -5.13 0.80
CA LEU A 144 13.71 -6.15 1.71
C LEU A 144 12.19 -6.04 1.85
N ALA A 145 11.54 -7.17 1.87
CA ALA A 145 10.11 -7.29 2.13
C ALA A 145 9.87 -8.04 3.46
N PRO A 146 8.75 -7.79 4.14
CA PRO A 146 8.37 -8.58 5.30
C PRO A 146 8.20 -10.05 4.93
N LYS A 147 8.69 -10.95 5.77
CA LYS A 147 8.44 -12.38 5.61
C LYS A 147 6.94 -12.64 5.73
N PRO A 148 6.31 -13.38 4.80
CA PRO A 148 4.89 -13.71 4.95
C PRO A 148 4.72 -14.51 6.24
N VAL A 149 3.89 -13.97 7.16
CA VAL A 149 3.53 -14.69 8.37
C VAL A 149 2.64 -15.85 7.94
N THR A 150 3.20 -17.04 7.87
CA THR A 150 2.41 -18.26 7.69
C THR A 150 1.58 -18.42 8.96
N LYS A 151 0.32 -17.98 8.95
CA LYS A 151 -0.63 -18.35 10.00
C LYS A 151 -0.78 -19.87 9.93
N LYS A 152 -0.21 -20.56 10.93
CA LYS A 152 -0.61 -21.93 11.26
C LYS A 152 -2.01 -21.93 11.81
#